data_2d369d59492b36f0b2178937ec637093
#
_entry.id   2d369d59492b36f0b2178937ec637093
#
_cell.length_a   1.000
_cell.length_b   1.000
_cell.length_c   1.000
_cell.angle_alpha   90.00
_cell.angle_beta   90.00
_cell.angle_gamma   90.00
#
_symmetry.space_group_name_H-M   'P 1'
#
loop_
_entity.id
_entity.type
_entity.pdbx_description
1 polymer ?
#
loop_
_entity_poly.entity_id
_entity_poly.type
_entity_poly.pdbx_seq_one_letter_code
_entity_poly.pdbx_strand_id
1 'polypeptide(L)'
;MYTAIGYAAQTSTSPLAPMTFERRSPRPDDVAIEILYCGVCHSDIHQARNEWGIAVYPLMPGHEIVGRVTAVGDKVSQHKVGDLVGVGCMVDSCRQCPACQANEEQYCLEGPTMTYATPDRVDGSNTMGGYSNSIVVSEHFVVRIPASLDLASAAPILCAGITTYSPLKHHGVGPGHKIGVLGMGGLGHMGIKLAKALGAEVTLFTRSVAKAEEARRQGADHVIISSDPEQMRAAAGRFDFLLDTIPVQHDINPYLETLTFGGVHILVGLIEPIDPPVHAANLVMKRRVLAGSLIGGIAETQEVLDFCAEHQITCDIEMLDIRNINEAYERMIAGDVKYRFVIDMATLKA
;
A
#
# COMPACT_ATOMS: atom_id res chain seq x y z
N MET A 1 11.31 27.97 4.82
CA MET A 1 10.91 27.30 3.57
C MET A 1 12.12 27.15 2.69
N TYR A 2 12.17 26.14 1.87
CA TYR A 2 13.24 25.94 0.88
C TYR A 2 12.65 25.33 -0.39
N THR A 3 13.27 25.64 -1.52
CA THR A 3 12.80 25.23 -2.83
C THR A 3 13.02 23.74 -3.02
N ALA A 4 11.99 23.03 -3.45
CA ALA A 4 12.00 21.63 -3.83
C ALA A 4 11.53 21.46 -5.28
N ILE A 5 11.88 20.33 -5.88
CA ILE A 5 11.46 19.96 -7.23
C ILE A 5 10.79 18.59 -7.22
N GLY A 6 9.86 18.37 -8.13
CA GLY A 6 9.17 17.10 -8.27
C GLY A 6 8.34 17.03 -9.54
N TYR A 7 7.50 16.01 -9.64
CA TYR A 7 6.55 15.82 -10.74
C TYR A 7 5.12 15.90 -10.24
N ALA A 8 4.31 16.76 -10.83
CA ALA A 8 2.94 16.99 -10.41
C ALA A 8 1.97 17.06 -11.60
N ALA A 9 0.72 16.67 -11.37
CA ALA A 9 -0.40 16.95 -12.27
C ALA A 9 -0.99 18.33 -11.92
N GLN A 10 -1.28 19.14 -12.94
CA GLN A 10 -1.93 20.45 -12.78
C GLN A 10 -3.45 20.35 -12.81
N THR A 11 -3.97 19.32 -13.46
CA THR A 11 -5.41 18.98 -13.57
C THR A 11 -5.58 17.48 -13.68
N SER A 12 -6.81 16.98 -13.59
CA SER A 12 -7.14 15.55 -13.76
C SER A 12 -6.79 14.96 -15.13
N THR A 13 -6.54 15.79 -16.11
CA THR A 13 -6.24 15.39 -17.50
C THR A 13 -4.82 15.74 -17.94
N SER A 14 -4.06 16.48 -17.12
CA SER A 14 -2.67 16.80 -17.44
C SER A 14 -1.74 15.65 -17.10
N PRO A 15 -0.68 15.41 -17.88
CA PRO A 15 0.37 14.49 -17.48
C PRO A 15 1.10 15.02 -16.23
N LEU A 16 1.76 14.13 -15.51
CA LEU A 16 2.75 14.51 -14.52
C LEU A 16 3.92 15.20 -15.21
N ALA A 17 4.29 16.37 -14.73
CA ALA A 17 5.36 17.19 -15.29
C ALA A 17 6.23 17.81 -14.19
N PRO A 18 7.47 18.20 -14.50
CA PRO A 18 8.33 18.87 -13.54
C PRO A 18 7.68 20.11 -12.94
N MET A 19 7.78 20.25 -11.63
CA MET A 19 7.26 21.41 -10.89
C MET A 19 8.24 21.78 -9.77
N THR A 20 8.54 23.08 -9.67
CA THR A 20 9.24 23.65 -8.52
C THR A 20 8.20 24.15 -7.50
N PHE A 21 8.44 23.89 -6.22
CA PHE A 21 7.53 24.29 -5.15
C PHE A 21 8.30 24.55 -3.85
N GLU A 22 7.63 25.14 -2.86
CA GLU A 22 8.23 25.41 -1.57
C GLU A 22 7.88 24.33 -0.55
N ARG A 23 8.90 23.73 0.07
CA ARG A 23 8.76 22.91 1.27
C ARG A 23 8.91 23.77 2.51
N ARG A 24 8.10 23.49 3.53
CA ARG A 24 8.26 24.12 4.84
C ARG A 24 9.58 23.74 5.50
N SER A 25 10.12 24.60 6.32
CA SER A 25 11.21 24.23 7.22
C SER A 25 10.72 23.26 8.29
N PRO A 26 11.58 22.38 8.83
CA PRO A 26 11.20 21.50 9.93
C PRO A 26 10.66 22.28 11.13
N ARG A 27 9.53 21.85 11.67
CA ARG A 27 9.01 22.23 12.99
C ARG A 27 9.79 21.48 14.08
N PRO A 28 9.59 21.78 15.38
CA PRO A 28 10.37 21.16 16.45
C PRO A 28 10.35 19.63 16.47
N ASP A 29 9.24 19.00 16.07
CA ASP A 29 9.03 17.55 16.04
C ASP A 29 9.13 16.94 14.62
N ASP A 30 9.64 17.69 13.65
CA ASP A 30 9.74 17.24 12.27
C ASP A 30 11.11 16.66 11.91
N VAL A 31 11.08 15.78 10.94
CA VAL A 31 12.22 15.18 10.26
C VAL A 31 12.21 15.64 8.79
N ALA A 32 13.28 16.25 8.32
CA ALA A 32 13.50 16.55 6.91
C ALA A 32 14.25 15.39 6.25
N ILE A 33 13.75 14.93 5.12
CA ILE A 33 14.20 13.72 4.44
C ILE A 33 14.52 14.04 2.99
N GLU A 34 15.72 13.70 2.53
CA GLU A 34 16.06 13.56 1.12
C GLU A 34 15.48 12.23 0.62
N ILE A 35 14.66 12.28 -0.43
CA ILE A 35 14.03 11.10 -0.99
C ILE A 35 14.99 10.41 -1.93
N LEU A 36 15.27 9.13 -1.67
CA LEU A 36 16.15 8.29 -2.51
C LEU A 36 15.32 7.46 -3.49
N TYR A 37 14.22 6.88 -3.00
CA TYR A 37 13.31 6.02 -3.78
C TYR A 37 11.87 6.34 -3.45
N CYS A 38 11.00 6.23 -4.45
CA CYS A 38 9.56 6.31 -4.25
C CYS A 38 8.86 5.26 -5.09
N GLY A 39 8.08 4.38 -4.44
CA GLY A 39 7.25 3.40 -5.15
C GLY A 39 6.08 4.06 -5.86
N VAL A 40 5.54 3.36 -6.86
CA VAL A 40 4.39 3.80 -7.66
C VAL A 40 3.20 2.88 -7.40
N CYS A 41 2.09 3.45 -6.99
CA CYS A 41 0.85 2.76 -6.64
C CYS A 41 -0.29 3.11 -7.59
N HIS A 42 -1.27 2.21 -7.75
CA HIS A 42 -2.52 2.52 -8.47
C HIS A 42 -3.26 3.72 -7.83
N SER A 43 -3.16 3.90 -6.50
CA SER A 43 -3.74 5.06 -5.83
C SER A 43 -3.17 6.39 -6.33
N ASP A 44 -1.90 6.42 -6.74
CA ASP A 44 -1.30 7.62 -7.33
C ASP A 44 -1.96 7.97 -8.67
N ILE A 45 -2.31 6.95 -9.47
CA ILE A 45 -3.02 7.12 -10.75
C ILE A 45 -4.45 7.61 -10.51
N HIS A 46 -5.20 6.93 -9.63
CA HIS A 46 -6.58 7.29 -9.29
C HIS A 46 -6.68 8.73 -8.78
N GLN A 47 -5.75 9.15 -7.91
CA GLN A 47 -5.70 10.51 -7.39
C GLN A 47 -5.28 11.52 -8.47
N ALA A 48 -4.22 11.23 -9.24
CA ALA A 48 -3.76 12.14 -10.29
C ALA A 48 -4.85 12.40 -11.35
N ARG A 49 -5.69 11.40 -11.64
CA ARG A 49 -6.81 11.48 -12.60
C ARG A 49 -8.14 11.88 -11.96
N ASN A 50 -8.16 12.11 -10.64
CA ASN A 50 -9.37 12.46 -9.87
C ASN A 50 -10.51 11.43 -10.02
N GLU A 51 -10.18 10.16 -10.15
CA GLU A 51 -11.19 9.11 -10.31
C GLU A 51 -12.02 8.90 -9.02
N TRP A 52 -11.47 9.27 -7.87
CA TRP A 52 -12.19 9.27 -6.58
C TRP A 52 -12.91 10.59 -6.25
N GLY A 53 -12.76 11.63 -7.08
CA GLY A 53 -13.45 12.91 -6.90
C GLY A 53 -12.93 13.78 -5.74
N ILE A 54 -11.75 13.48 -5.20
CA ILE A 54 -11.18 14.16 -4.00
C ILE A 54 -9.80 14.80 -4.25
N ALA A 55 -9.33 14.82 -5.48
CA ALA A 55 -8.02 15.35 -5.82
C ALA A 55 -7.94 16.87 -5.60
N VAL A 56 -6.82 17.35 -5.08
CA VAL A 56 -6.48 18.77 -4.94
C VAL A 56 -5.26 19.07 -5.80
N TYR A 57 -5.40 20.00 -6.74
CA TYR A 57 -4.33 20.38 -7.68
C TYR A 57 -3.64 21.71 -7.30
N PRO A 58 -2.34 21.89 -7.63
CA PRO A 58 -1.45 20.88 -8.22
C PRO A 58 -1.28 19.68 -7.31
N LEU A 59 -1.29 18.47 -7.89
CA LEU A 59 -1.19 17.22 -7.16
C LEU A 59 0.15 16.55 -7.46
N MET A 60 0.96 16.34 -6.43
CA MET A 60 2.21 15.61 -6.49
C MET A 60 2.06 14.28 -5.76
N PRO A 61 2.00 13.15 -6.48
CA PRO A 61 1.79 11.84 -5.87
C PRO A 61 3.02 11.31 -5.10
N GLY A 62 2.91 10.05 -4.66
CA GLY A 62 3.98 9.29 -4.02
C GLY A 62 3.80 9.17 -2.51
N HIS A 63 3.57 7.94 -2.05
CA HIS A 63 3.34 7.60 -0.64
C HIS A 63 4.08 6.33 -0.21
N GLU A 64 5.11 5.95 -0.96
CA GLU A 64 5.98 4.81 -0.70
C GLU A 64 7.42 5.30 -0.69
N ILE A 65 7.77 6.13 0.28
CA ILE A 65 8.99 6.94 0.30
C ILE A 65 10.06 6.26 1.15
N VAL A 66 11.23 6.06 0.56
CA VAL A 66 12.47 5.71 1.29
C VAL A 66 13.50 6.81 1.07
N GLY A 67 14.09 7.28 2.17
CA GLY A 67 14.99 8.41 2.10
C GLY A 67 16.01 8.44 3.22
N ARG A 68 16.78 9.53 3.25
CA ARG A 68 17.80 9.83 4.25
C ARG A 68 17.46 11.08 5.01
N VAL A 69 17.54 11.02 6.32
CA VAL A 69 17.35 12.21 7.18
C VAL A 69 18.46 13.24 6.92
N THR A 70 18.06 14.45 6.59
CA THR A 70 18.97 15.58 6.33
C THR A 70 18.96 16.63 7.43
N ALA A 71 17.83 16.77 8.15
CA ALA A 71 17.73 17.63 9.32
C ALA A 71 16.63 17.12 10.25
N VAL A 72 16.70 17.48 11.52
CA VAL A 72 15.71 17.16 12.54
C VAL A 72 15.40 18.39 13.37
N GLY A 73 14.14 18.52 13.82
CA GLY A 73 13.72 19.52 14.78
C GLY A 73 14.31 19.27 16.18
N ASP A 74 14.28 20.26 17.03
CA ASP A 74 14.92 20.24 18.36
C ASP A 74 14.23 19.32 19.38
N LYS A 75 13.01 18.84 19.09
CA LYS A 75 12.26 17.87 19.91
C LYS A 75 12.30 16.44 19.36
N VAL A 76 12.87 16.23 18.17
CA VAL A 76 13.03 14.90 17.58
C VAL A 76 13.95 14.06 18.44
N SER A 77 13.53 12.86 18.78
CA SER A 77 14.23 11.94 19.68
C SER A 77 14.52 10.57 19.08
N GLN A 78 13.78 10.16 18.08
CA GLN A 78 13.83 8.82 17.49
C GLN A 78 14.72 8.73 16.24
N HIS A 79 15.02 9.87 15.62
CA HIS A 79 15.78 9.94 14.38
C HIS A 79 16.92 10.96 14.45
N LYS A 80 17.97 10.73 13.68
CA LYS A 80 19.11 11.66 13.54
C LYS A 80 19.52 11.78 12.06
N VAL A 81 20.25 12.84 11.77
CA VAL A 81 20.82 13.07 10.43
C VAL A 81 21.64 11.86 9.98
N GLY A 82 21.37 11.41 8.74
CA GLY A 82 22.01 10.25 8.13
C GLY A 82 21.22 8.95 8.25
N ASP A 83 20.20 8.86 9.11
CA ASP A 83 19.37 7.67 9.24
C ASP A 83 18.61 7.39 7.95
N LEU A 84 18.45 6.10 7.63
CA LEU A 84 17.62 5.63 6.52
C LEU A 84 16.21 5.36 7.04
N VAL A 85 15.25 6.03 6.45
CA VAL A 85 13.87 6.08 6.94
C VAL A 85 12.86 5.93 5.81
N GLY A 86 11.62 5.60 6.20
CA GLY A 86 10.48 5.51 5.30
C GLY A 86 9.33 6.42 5.73
N VAL A 87 8.53 6.85 4.76
CA VAL A 87 7.25 7.51 4.96
C VAL A 87 6.22 6.83 4.07
N GLY A 88 5.16 6.30 4.70
CA GLY A 88 4.09 5.61 4.01
C GLY A 88 2.95 6.53 3.56
N CYS A 89 1.73 6.05 3.69
CA CYS A 89 0.54 6.71 3.16
C CYS A 89 0.08 7.93 3.97
N MET A 90 0.56 8.10 5.20
CA MET A 90 0.14 9.16 6.13
C MET A 90 1.34 9.96 6.64
N VAL A 91 1.11 11.26 6.90
CA VAL A 91 2.11 12.19 7.46
C VAL A 91 1.63 12.87 8.74
N ASP A 92 0.34 12.77 9.09
CA ASP A 92 -0.20 13.27 10.36
C ASP A 92 -1.57 12.64 10.69
N SER A 93 -2.00 12.78 11.96
CA SER A 93 -3.33 12.46 12.48
C SER A 93 -3.62 13.32 13.71
N CYS A 94 -4.81 13.22 14.32
CA CYS A 94 -5.09 13.96 15.57
C CYS A 94 -4.30 13.43 16.77
N ARG A 95 -3.78 12.19 16.73
CA ARG A 95 -2.97 11.50 17.78
C ARG A 95 -3.67 11.33 19.13
N GLN A 96 -4.93 11.71 19.28
CA GLN A 96 -5.63 11.71 20.57
C GLN A 96 -6.97 10.97 20.56
N CYS A 97 -7.57 10.70 19.39
CA CYS A 97 -8.79 9.92 19.32
C CYS A 97 -8.52 8.43 19.63
N PRO A 98 -9.57 7.64 19.96
CA PRO A 98 -9.38 6.23 20.30
C PRO A 98 -8.61 5.41 19.25
N ALA A 99 -8.84 5.65 17.96
CA ALA A 99 -8.12 4.96 16.89
C ALA A 99 -6.62 5.30 16.91
N CYS A 100 -6.26 6.59 17.00
CA CYS A 100 -4.86 7.00 17.12
C CYS A 100 -4.18 6.46 18.37
N GLN A 101 -4.88 6.41 19.51
CA GLN A 101 -4.36 5.84 20.75
C GLN A 101 -4.19 4.32 20.68
N ALA A 102 -4.92 3.66 19.79
CA ALA A 102 -4.78 2.24 19.49
C ALA A 102 -3.67 1.94 18.45
N ASN A 103 -2.91 2.94 17.98
CA ASN A 103 -1.97 2.87 16.87
C ASN A 103 -2.64 2.49 15.52
N GLU A 104 -3.87 2.94 15.34
CA GLU A 104 -4.65 2.79 14.11
C GLU A 104 -4.95 4.17 13.50
N GLU A 105 -3.89 4.96 13.24
CA GLU A 105 -3.98 6.34 12.78
C GLU A 105 -4.72 6.46 11.43
N GLN A 106 -4.72 5.41 10.61
CA GLN A 106 -5.48 5.35 9.36
C GLN A 106 -6.99 5.50 9.56
N TYR A 107 -7.48 5.19 10.76
CA TYR A 107 -8.89 5.34 11.17
C TYR A 107 -9.11 6.54 12.09
N CYS A 108 -8.22 7.53 12.05
CA CYS A 108 -8.36 8.76 12.84
C CYS A 108 -9.74 9.38 12.66
N LEU A 109 -10.47 9.64 13.78
CA LEU A 109 -11.84 10.14 13.74
C LEU A 109 -11.96 11.56 13.15
N GLU A 110 -10.86 12.33 13.13
CA GLU A 110 -10.79 13.63 12.47
C GLU A 110 -10.26 13.51 11.01
N GLY A 111 -10.08 12.29 10.53
CA GLY A 111 -9.40 11.97 9.27
C GLY A 111 -7.87 12.00 9.40
N PRO A 112 -7.13 11.05 8.84
CA PRO A 112 -5.68 11.13 8.75
C PRO A 112 -5.26 12.19 7.73
N THR A 113 -4.07 12.78 7.89
CA THR A 113 -3.43 13.59 6.86
C THR A 113 -2.60 12.66 5.98
N MET A 114 -3.02 12.52 4.73
CA MET A 114 -2.33 11.67 3.76
C MET A 114 -1.04 12.35 3.27
N THR A 115 -0.14 11.57 2.72
CA THR A 115 1.18 12.03 2.27
C THR A 115 1.10 13.06 1.14
N TYR A 116 -0.01 13.06 0.39
CA TYR A 116 -0.33 14.09 -0.60
C TYR A 116 -1.84 14.36 -0.72
N ALA A 117 -2.20 15.46 -1.36
CA ALA A 117 -3.56 15.91 -1.65
C ALA A 117 -4.47 16.04 -0.42
N THR A 118 -3.90 16.37 0.73
CA THR A 118 -4.63 16.57 1.99
C THR A 118 -4.11 17.83 2.69
N PRO A 119 -4.96 18.63 3.36
CA PRO A 119 -4.50 19.77 4.13
C PRO A 119 -3.57 19.39 5.29
N ASP A 120 -2.42 20.04 5.41
CA ASP A 120 -1.58 19.98 6.62
C ASP A 120 -2.38 20.50 7.82
N ARG A 121 -2.34 19.78 8.95
CA ARG A 121 -3.14 20.11 10.15
C ARG A 121 -2.76 21.41 10.83
N VAL A 122 -1.56 21.93 10.58
CA VAL A 122 -1.05 23.13 11.26
C VAL A 122 -1.25 24.39 10.44
N ASP A 123 -0.97 24.36 9.13
CA ASP A 123 -1.01 25.54 8.28
C ASP A 123 -2.01 25.46 7.12
N GLY A 124 -2.67 24.32 6.95
CA GLY A 124 -3.69 24.12 5.91
C GLY A 124 -3.12 23.99 4.49
N SER A 125 -1.80 24.02 4.31
CA SER A 125 -1.19 23.83 3.00
C SER A 125 -1.44 22.43 2.46
N ASN A 126 -1.53 22.30 1.13
CA ASN A 126 -1.73 20.98 0.52
C ASN A 126 -0.45 20.14 0.66
N THR A 127 -0.59 18.89 1.16
CA THR A 127 0.54 17.97 1.23
C THR A 127 0.98 17.56 -0.17
N MET A 128 2.30 17.46 -0.35
CA MET A 128 2.96 17.07 -1.60
C MET A 128 3.77 15.80 -1.38
N GLY A 129 3.57 14.80 -2.23
CA GLY A 129 4.11 13.46 -2.06
C GLY A 129 5.58 13.27 -2.44
N GLY A 130 5.93 12.00 -2.56
CA GLY A 130 7.30 11.52 -2.75
C GLY A 130 7.82 11.56 -4.17
N TYR A 131 7.01 11.98 -5.17
CA TYR A 131 7.57 12.25 -6.50
C TYR A 131 8.34 13.58 -6.51
N SER A 132 9.09 13.80 -5.46
CA SER A 132 9.90 15.01 -5.22
C SER A 132 11.23 14.66 -4.57
N ASN A 133 12.17 15.59 -4.58
CA ASN A 133 13.50 15.39 -4.01
C ASN A 133 13.53 15.39 -2.48
N SER A 134 12.48 15.86 -1.80
CA SER A 134 12.48 15.95 -0.35
C SER A 134 11.08 15.98 0.26
N ILE A 135 10.98 15.58 1.52
CA ILE A 135 9.76 15.70 2.33
C ILE A 135 10.08 16.10 3.77
N VAL A 136 9.14 16.77 4.44
CA VAL A 136 9.24 17.12 5.87
C VAL A 136 8.01 16.57 6.58
N VAL A 137 8.24 15.71 7.57
CA VAL A 137 7.19 14.92 8.24
C VAL A 137 7.45 14.91 9.73
N SER A 138 6.40 14.92 10.56
CA SER A 138 6.54 14.67 11.98
C SER A 138 7.17 13.31 12.27
N GLU A 139 8.09 13.24 13.27
CA GLU A 139 8.81 11.99 13.59
C GLU A 139 7.89 10.80 13.86
N HIS A 140 6.67 11.03 14.36
CA HIS A 140 5.70 9.97 14.63
C HIS A 140 5.31 9.19 13.36
N PHE A 141 5.36 9.83 12.18
CA PHE A 141 4.99 9.22 10.89
C PHE A 141 6.21 8.80 10.06
N VAL A 142 7.37 8.76 10.67
CA VAL A 142 8.62 8.30 10.05
C VAL A 142 9.01 6.96 10.65
N VAL A 143 9.22 5.95 9.79
CA VAL A 143 9.65 4.61 10.20
C VAL A 143 11.10 4.36 9.82
N ARG A 144 11.78 3.49 10.56
CA ARG A 144 13.16 3.08 10.26
C ARG A 144 13.15 2.03 9.16
N ILE A 145 14.06 2.11 8.21
CA ILE A 145 14.30 1.03 7.26
C ILE A 145 15.37 0.09 7.84
N PRO A 146 15.07 -1.20 8.08
CA PRO A 146 16.04 -2.18 8.53
C PRO A 146 17.23 -2.29 7.56
N ALA A 147 18.45 -2.33 8.09
CA ALA A 147 19.67 -2.32 7.29
C ALA A 147 19.85 -3.53 6.37
N SER A 148 19.11 -4.63 6.62
CA SER A 148 19.13 -5.84 5.79
C SER A 148 18.21 -5.74 4.57
N LEU A 149 17.30 -4.75 4.51
CA LEU A 149 16.43 -4.54 3.36
C LEU A 149 17.12 -3.71 2.28
N ASP A 150 16.96 -4.10 1.03
CA ASP A 150 17.28 -3.25 -0.10
C ASP A 150 16.33 -2.04 -0.12
N LEU A 151 16.87 -0.83 -0.23
CA LEU A 151 16.11 0.41 -0.05
C LEU A 151 15.01 0.59 -1.11
N ALA A 152 15.30 0.24 -2.35
CA ALA A 152 14.32 0.37 -3.42
C ALA A 152 13.16 -0.62 -3.24
N SER A 153 13.50 -1.89 -2.93
CA SER A 153 12.49 -2.93 -2.69
C SER A 153 11.70 -2.72 -1.40
N ALA A 154 12.22 -1.93 -0.44
CA ALA A 154 11.52 -1.57 0.80
C ALA A 154 10.42 -0.53 0.57
N ALA A 155 10.54 0.32 -0.45
CA ALA A 155 9.57 1.39 -0.68
C ALA A 155 8.11 0.89 -0.82
N PRO A 156 7.81 -0.13 -1.65
CA PRO A 156 6.44 -0.62 -1.76
C PRO A 156 5.92 -1.36 -0.51
N ILE A 157 6.78 -1.76 0.43
CA ILE A 157 6.33 -2.35 1.71
C ILE A 157 5.51 -1.33 2.51
N LEU A 158 5.82 -0.04 2.36
CA LEU A 158 5.14 1.07 3.04
C LEU A 158 3.69 1.30 2.59
N CYS A 159 3.25 0.64 1.52
CA CYS A 159 1.86 0.63 1.05
C CYS A 159 1.38 -0.81 0.81
N ALA A 160 1.90 -1.50 -0.21
CA ALA A 160 1.44 -2.84 -0.55
C ALA A 160 1.75 -3.86 0.57
N GLY A 161 2.88 -3.73 1.25
CA GLY A 161 3.23 -4.57 2.40
C GLY A 161 2.28 -4.37 3.56
N ILE A 162 2.16 -3.15 4.06
CA ILE A 162 1.29 -2.85 5.21
C ILE A 162 -0.19 -3.14 4.92
N THR A 163 -0.69 -2.81 3.72
CA THR A 163 -2.09 -3.04 3.34
C THR A 163 -2.46 -4.52 3.36
N THR A 164 -1.52 -5.41 3.05
CA THR A 164 -1.75 -6.85 3.08
C THR A 164 -1.38 -7.48 4.42
N TYR A 165 -0.41 -6.94 5.14
CA TYR A 165 0.01 -7.44 6.46
C TYR A 165 -1.01 -7.15 7.57
N SER A 166 -1.49 -5.90 7.65
CA SER A 166 -2.40 -5.46 8.70
C SER A 166 -3.63 -6.36 8.86
N PRO A 167 -4.42 -6.65 7.80
CA PRO A 167 -5.58 -7.53 7.95
C PRO A 167 -5.20 -8.98 8.25
N LEU A 168 -4.08 -9.49 7.73
CA LEU A 168 -3.63 -10.85 8.05
C LEU A 168 -3.33 -10.97 9.54
N LYS A 169 -2.65 -9.99 10.11
CA LYS A 169 -2.36 -9.94 11.53
C LYS A 169 -3.61 -9.73 12.38
N HIS A 170 -4.46 -8.76 12.02
CA HIS A 170 -5.69 -8.44 12.74
C HIS A 170 -6.61 -9.66 12.87
N HIS A 171 -6.73 -10.47 11.82
CA HIS A 171 -7.54 -11.69 11.81
C HIS A 171 -6.78 -12.93 12.31
N GLY A 172 -5.53 -12.80 12.73
CA GLY A 172 -4.73 -13.89 13.30
C GLY A 172 -4.38 -14.99 12.30
N VAL A 173 -4.17 -14.62 11.02
CA VAL A 173 -3.73 -15.58 9.99
C VAL A 173 -2.38 -16.19 10.37
N GLY A 174 -2.27 -17.51 10.33
CA GLY A 174 -1.05 -18.21 10.74
C GLY A 174 -1.11 -19.72 10.49
N PRO A 175 -0.25 -20.52 11.17
CA PRO A 175 -0.15 -21.95 10.96
C PRO A 175 -1.50 -22.67 11.14
N GLY A 176 -1.81 -23.56 10.20
CA GLY A 176 -3.06 -24.33 10.16
C GLY A 176 -4.21 -23.64 9.43
N HIS A 177 -4.11 -22.34 9.12
CA HIS A 177 -5.12 -21.65 8.33
C HIS A 177 -4.89 -21.82 6.83
N LYS A 178 -5.99 -21.81 6.08
CA LYS A 178 -6.01 -21.80 4.61
C LYS A 178 -6.50 -20.44 4.14
N ILE A 179 -5.66 -19.74 3.38
CA ILE A 179 -5.99 -18.44 2.85
C ILE A 179 -6.00 -18.43 1.32
N GLY A 180 -7.03 -17.80 0.75
CA GLY A 180 -7.06 -17.47 -0.67
C GLY A 180 -6.64 -16.00 -0.86
N VAL A 181 -5.70 -15.75 -1.76
CA VAL A 181 -5.35 -14.40 -2.22
C VAL A 181 -5.99 -14.20 -3.59
N LEU A 182 -6.83 -13.18 -3.73
CA LEU A 182 -7.54 -12.88 -4.97
C LEU A 182 -6.74 -11.86 -5.79
N GLY A 183 -6.26 -12.28 -6.96
CA GLY A 183 -5.43 -11.47 -7.83
C GLY A 183 -3.93 -11.51 -7.46
N MET A 184 -3.08 -11.33 -8.47
CA MET A 184 -1.63 -11.25 -8.32
C MET A 184 -1.10 -10.03 -9.07
N GLY A 185 -1.25 -8.89 -8.44
CA GLY A 185 -0.68 -7.60 -8.79
C GLY A 185 0.24 -7.11 -7.68
N GLY A 186 0.40 -5.77 -7.58
CA GLY A 186 1.26 -5.15 -6.58
C GLY A 186 0.92 -5.48 -5.13
N LEU A 187 -0.37 -5.60 -4.78
CA LEU A 187 -0.83 -6.06 -3.46
C LEU A 187 -0.75 -7.59 -3.33
N GLY A 188 -1.30 -8.32 -4.31
CA GLY A 188 -1.45 -9.76 -4.20
C GLY A 188 -0.13 -10.53 -4.08
N HIS A 189 0.97 -10.08 -4.75
CA HIS A 189 2.26 -10.74 -4.60
C HIS A 189 2.81 -10.59 -3.17
N MET A 190 2.62 -9.42 -2.54
CA MET A 190 2.98 -9.22 -1.13
C MET A 190 2.08 -10.03 -0.19
N GLY A 191 0.77 -10.06 -0.47
CA GLY A 191 -0.18 -10.88 0.29
C GLY A 191 0.19 -12.36 0.30
N ILE A 192 0.63 -12.93 -0.84
CA ILE A 192 1.13 -14.30 -0.93
C ILE A 192 2.38 -14.49 -0.05
N LYS A 193 3.40 -13.64 -0.23
CA LYS A 193 4.67 -13.74 0.53
C LYS A 193 4.45 -13.62 2.04
N LEU A 194 3.67 -12.64 2.47
CA LEU A 194 3.41 -12.38 3.88
C LEU A 194 2.55 -13.47 4.52
N ALA A 195 1.46 -13.92 3.87
CA ALA A 195 0.63 -15.00 4.39
C ALA A 195 1.44 -16.32 4.49
N LYS A 196 2.31 -16.58 3.52
CA LYS A 196 3.22 -17.74 3.57
C LYS A 196 4.20 -17.66 4.73
N ALA A 197 4.82 -16.50 4.94
CA ALA A 197 5.76 -16.29 6.05
C ALA A 197 5.08 -16.37 7.42
N LEU A 198 3.81 -15.96 7.52
CA LEU A 198 2.98 -16.15 8.71
C LEU A 198 2.62 -17.63 8.96
N GLY A 199 2.92 -18.54 8.03
CA GLY A 199 2.74 -19.97 8.19
C GLY A 199 1.42 -20.54 7.65
N ALA A 200 0.63 -19.77 6.92
CA ALA A 200 -0.62 -20.23 6.32
C ALA A 200 -0.38 -21.09 5.06
N GLU A 201 -1.34 -21.94 4.72
CA GLU A 201 -1.45 -22.57 3.41
C GLU A 201 -2.07 -21.60 2.42
N VAL A 202 -1.31 -21.15 1.43
CA VAL A 202 -1.68 -20.06 0.52
C VAL A 202 -2.15 -20.56 -0.83
N THR A 203 -3.33 -20.13 -1.25
CA THR A 203 -3.88 -20.39 -2.59
C THR A 203 -4.07 -19.08 -3.33
N LEU A 204 -3.52 -18.95 -4.54
CA LEU A 204 -3.85 -17.85 -5.44
C LEU A 204 -5.12 -18.14 -6.22
N PHE A 205 -6.06 -17.20 -6.23
CA PHE A 205 -7.17 -17.15 -7.20
C PHE A 205 -6.79 -16.20 -8.35
N THR A 206 -6.78 -16.70 -9.57
CA THR A 206 -6.43 -15.92 -10.76
C THR A 206 -7.24 -16.35 -11.98
N ARG A 207 -7.48 -15.44 -12.91
CA ARG A 207 -8.08 -15.76 -14.22
C ARG A 207 -7.05 -16.27 -15.23
N SER A 208 -5.75 -16.11 -14.94
CA SER A 208 -4.66 -16.39 -15.88
C SER A 208 -3.89 -17.65 -15.49
N VAL A 209 -3.99 -18.69 -16.33
CA VAL A 209 -3.18 -19.91 -16.18
C VAL A 209 -1.67 -19.58 -16.24
N ALA A 210 -1.27 -18.59 -17.05
CA ALA A 210 0.14 -18.18 -17.17
C ALA A 210 0.74 -17.66 -15.86
N LYS A 211 -0.10 -17.19 -14.91
CA LYS A 211 0.36 -16.72 -13.59
C LYS A 211 0.58 -17.86 -12.58
N ALA A 212 0.18 -19.09 -12.89
CA ALA A 212 0.24 -20.19 -11.92
C ALA A 212 1.65 -20.57 -11.49
N GLU A 213 2.59 -20.62 -12.43
CA GLU A 213 3.99 -20.92 -12.11
C GLU A 213 4.65 -19.80 -11.32
N GLU A 214 4.38 -18.55 -11.72
CA GLU A 214 4.86 -17.35 -11.03
C GLU A 214 4.35 -17.31 -9.58
N ALA A 215 3.07 -17.60 -9.36
CA ALA A 215 2.48 -17.62 -8.01
C ALA A 215 3.19 -18.63 -7.09
N ARG A 216 3.57 -19.79 -7.61
CA ARG A 216 4.34 -20.78 -6.83
C ARG A 216 5.73 -20.26 -6.48
N ARG A 217 6.39 -19.53 -7.39
CA ARG A 217 7.67 -18.86 -7.10
C ARG A 217 7.53 -17.80 -6.01
N GLN A 218 6.38 -17.13 -5.94
CA GLN A 218 6.06 -16.15 -4.89
C GLN A 218 5.66 -16.79 -3.55
N GLY A 219 5.51 -18.10 -3.48
CA GLY A 219 5.20 -18.85 -2.26
C GLY A 219 3.77 -19.39 -2.16
N ALA A 220 2.94 -19.29 -3.20
CA ALA A 220 1.63 -19.92 -3.21
C ALA A 220 1.76 -21.45 -3.27
N ASP A 221 1.09 -22.16 -2.36
CA ASP A 221 1.05 -23.63 -2.35
C ASP A 221 0.14 -24.15 -3.46
N HIS A 222 -0.96 -23.45 -3.75
CA HIS A 222 -1.95 -23.83 -4.73
C HIS A 222 -2.38 -22.65 -5.60
N VAL A 223 -2.96 -22.98 -6.76
CA VAL A 223 -3.57 -21.99 -7.66
C VAL A 223 -4.92 -22.52 -8.12
N ILE A 224 -5.92 -21.65 -8.07
CA ILE A 224 -7.27 -21.87 -8.58
C ILE A 224 -7.53 -20.90 -9.72
N ILE A 225 -7.98 -21.43 -10.86
CA ILE A 225 -8.39 -20.59 -11.98
C ILE A 225 -9.84 -20.17 -11.74
N SER A 226 -10.02 -18.91 -11.33
CA SER A 226 -11.33 -18.40 -10.91
C SER A 226 -12.36 -18.28 -12.05
N SER A 227 -11.93 -18.35 -13.31
CA SER A 227 -12.81 -18.46 -14.48
C SER A 227 -13.24 -19.89 -14.79
N ASP A 228 -12.71 -20.87 -14.07
CA ASP A 228 -13.09 -22.28 -14.20
C ASP A 228 -14.15 -22.66 -13.13
N PRO A 229 -15.43 -22.88 -13.53
CA PRO A 229 -16.48 -23.19 -12.56
C PRO A 229 -16.27 -24.51 -11.81
N GLU A 230 -15.54 -25.47 -12.38
CA GLU A 230 -15.28 -26.75 -11.70
C GLU A 230 -14.28 -26.56 -10.57
N GLN A 231 -13.19 -25.81 -10.82
CA GLN A 231 -12.22 -25.47 -9.78
C GLN A 231 -12.86 -24.66 -8.65
N MET A 232 -13.70 -23.66 -8.98
CA MET A 232 -14.42 -22.87 -7.99
C MET A 232 -15.37 -23.72 -7.14
N ARG A 233 -16.16 -24.64 -7.76
CA ARG A 233 -17.02 -25.58 -7.02
C ARG A 233 -16.21 -26.51 -6.12
N ALA A 234 -15.09 -27.02 -6.59
CA ALA A 234 -14.20 -27.89 -5.80
C ALA A 234 -13.55 -27.15 -4.62
N ALA A 235 -13.49 -25.83 -4.66
CA ALA A 235 -12.98 -24.97 -3.61
C ALA A 235 -14.02 -24.60 -2.52
N ALA A 236 -15.29 -24.97 -2.69
CA ALA A 236 -16.36 -24.61 -1.78
C ALA A 236 -16.07 -25.02 -0.32
N GLY A 237 -16.19 -24.08 0.60
CA GLY A 237 -16.03 -24.31 2.04
C GLY A 237 -14.62 -24.68 2.50
N ARG A 238 -13.58 -24.30 1.78
CA ARG A 238 -12.18 -24.69 2.07
C ARG A 238 -11.33 -23.65 2.77
N PHE A 239 -11.65 -22.36 2.66
CA PHE A 239 -10.79 -21.28 3.11
C PHE A 239 -11.28 -20.65 4.41
N ASP A 240 -10.35 -20.40 5.34
CA ASP A 240 -10.62 -19.63 6.56
C ASP A 240 -10.63 -18.13 6.26
N PHE A 241 -9.77 -17.70 5.33
CA PHE A 241 -9.63 -16.29 4.93
C PHE A 241 -9.54 -16.15 3.43
N LEU A 242 -10.07 -15.02 2.94
CA LEU A 242 -9.79 -14.53 1.59
C LEU A 242 -9.26 -13.10 1.71
N LEU A 243 -8.11 -12.84 1.11
CA LEU A 243 -7.52 -11.51 0.96
C LEU A 243 -7.79 -11.02 -0.46
N ASP A 244 -8.73 -10.11 -0.60
CA ASP A 244 -9.17 -9.61 -1.90
C ASP A 244 -8.41 -8.34 -2.30
N THR A 245 -7.47 -8.51 -3.23
CA THR A 245 -6.60 -7.45 -3.73
C THR A 245 -7.00 -6.93 -5.10
N ILE A 246 -8.17 -7.33 -5.61
CA ILE A 246 -8.67 -6.91 -6.93
C ILE A 246 -9.17 -5.46 -6.84
N PRO A 247 -8.60 -4.52 -7.62
CA PRO A 247 -8.90 -3.10 -7.49
C PRO A 247 -10.12 -2.63 -8.30
N VAL A 248 -10.80 -3.54 -8.98
CA VAL A 248 -11.94 -3.23 -9.85
C VAL A 248 -13.18 -4.01 -9.43
N GLN A 249 -14.35 -3.52 -9.81
CA GLN A 249 -15.62 -4.23 -9.57
C GLN A 249 -15.57 -5.65 -10.11
N HIS A 250 -15.99 -6.59 -9.28
CA HIS A 250 -16.08 -8.02 -9.61
C HIS A 250 -17.10 -8.71 -8.71
N ASP A 251 -17.65 -9.83 -9.16
CA ASP A 251 -18.57 -10.63 -8.36
C ASP A 251 -17.82 -11.36 -7.24
N ILE A 252 -18.04 -10.95 -6.00
CA ILE A 252 -17.45 -11.60 -4.82
C ILE A 252 -18.24 -12.81 -4.33
N ASN A 253 -19.47 -13.04 -4.81
CA ASN A 253 -20.32 -14.11 -4.33
C ASN A 253 -19.72 -15.52 -4.56
N PRO A 254 -19.15 -15.85 -5.72
CA PRO A 254 -18.48 -17.13 -5.92
C PRO A 254 -17.29 -17.37 -4.96
N TYR A 255 -16.60 -16.30 -4.58
CA TYR A 255 -15.49 -16.39 -3.61
C TYR A 255 -16.01 -16.60 -2.19
N LEU A 256 -17.09 -15.91 -1.78
CA LEU A 256 -17.72 -16.14 -0.48
C LEU A 256 -18.13 -17.61 -0.29
N GLU A 257 -18.56 -18.31 -1.35
CA GLU A 257 -18.89 -19.72 -1.31
C GLU A 257 -17.68 -20.62 -0.97
N THR A 258 -16.47 -20.19 -1.29
CA THR A 258 -15.25 -20.92 -0.98
C THR A 258 -14.84 -20.85 0.49
N LEU A 259 -15.38 -19.89 1.26
CA LEU A 259 -15.13 -19.76 2.69
C LEU A 259 -15.81 -20.90 3.49
N THR A 260 -15.10 -21.38 4.50
CA THR A 260 -15.60 -22.30 5.51
C THR A 260 -16.66 -21.65 6.43
N PHE A 261 -17.10 -22.37 7.44
CA PHE A 261 -17.93 -21.82 8.52
C PHE A 261 -17.12 -20.78 9.30
N GLY A 262 -17.70 -19.57 9.45
CA GLY A 262 -17.05 -18.46 10.16
C GLY A 262 -15.88 -17.80 9.38
N GLY A 263 -15.64 -18.23 8.13
CA GLY A 263 -14.56 -17.67 7.32
C GLY A 263 -14.75 -16.19 6.98
N VAL A 264 -13.66 -15.49 6.73
CA VAL A 264 -13.62 -14.03 6.54
C VAL A 264 -13.12 -13.68 5.14
N HIS A 265 -13.89 -12.88 4.40
CA HIS A 265 -13.49 -12.23 3.16
C HIS A 265 -13.06 -10.79 3.46
N ILE A 266 -11.82 -10.46 3.16
CA ILE A 266 -11.21 -9.17 3.52
C ILE A 266 -10.94 -8.37 2.24
N LEU A 267 -11.65 -7.25 2.08
CA LEU A 267 -11.47 -6.33 0.97
C LEU A 267 -10.33 -5.35 1.28
N VAL A 268 -9.33 -5.29 0.43
CA VAL A 268 -8.22 -4.33 0.52
C VAL A 268 -7.95 -3.62 -0.81
N GLY A 269 -8.47 -4.13 -1.93
CA GLY A 269 -8.24 -3.59 -3.26
C GLY A 269 -9.37 -2.71 -3.79
N LEU A 270 -10.62 -2.99 -3.41
CA LEU A 270 -11.82 -2.34 -3.94
C LEU A 270 -12.29 -1.22 -3.00
N ILE A 271 -12.51 -0.02 -3.55
CA ILE A 271 -13.09 1.14 -2.83
C ILE A 271 -14.47 1.51 -3.40
N GLU A 272 -14.81 1.01 -4.58
CA GLU A 272 -16.07 1.26 -5.27
C GLU A 272 -17.23 0.41 -4.69
N PRO A 273 -18.50 0.74 -5.02
CA PRO A 273 -19.64 -0.09 -4.64
C PRO A 273 -19.48 -1.53 -5.11
N ILE A 274 -19.87 -2.49 -4.28
CA ILE A 274 -19.84 -3.91 -4.64
C ILE A 274 -20.95 -4.20 -5.64
N ASP A 275 -20.59 -4.64 -6.83
CA ASP A 275 -21.51 -5.00 -7.91
C ASP A 275 -21.04 -6.29 -8.60
N PRO A 276 -21.90 -7.34 -8.70
CA PRO A 276 -23.26 -7.44 -8.20
C PRO A 276 -23.36 -7.43 -6.67
N PRO A 277 -24.55 -7.10 -6.10
CA PRO A 277 -24.75 -7.09 -4.66
C PRO A 277 -24.42 -8.43 -4.00
N VAL A 278 -23.98 -8.38 -2.76
CA VAL A 278 -23.71 -9.57 -1.96
C VAL A 278 -25.01 -10.32 -1.67
N HIS A 279 -25.06 -11.61 -1.96
CA HIS A 279 -26.16 -12.46 -1.57
C HIS A 279 -26.08 -12.73 -0.06
N ALA A 280 -27.00 -12.20 0.71
CA ALA A 280 -27.04 -12.32 2.17
C ALA A 280 -26.97 -13.79 2.66
N ALA A 281 -27.52 -14.74 1.89
CA ALA A 281 -27.45 -16.17 2.20
C ALA A 281 -25.99 -16.67 2.30
N ASN A 282 -25.07 -16.15 1.48
CA ASN A 282 -23.66 -16.51 1.53
C ASN A 282 -23.02 -16.18 2.90
N LEU A 283 -23.50 -15.16 3.58
CA LEU A 283 -23.04 -14.78 4.91
C LEU A 283 -23.82 -15.51 6.00
N VAL A 284 -25.14 -15.43 5.98
CA VAL A 284 -26.05 -15.90 7.05
C VAL A 284 -25.93 -17.42 7.26
N MET A 285 -25.95 -18.22 6.19
CA MET A 285 -26.00 -19.68 6.27
C MET A 285 -24.72 -20.32 6.84
N LYS A 286 -23.62 -19.64 6.86
CA LYS A 286 -22.32 -20.14 7.33
C LYS A 286 -21.62 -19.17 8.31
N ARG A 287 -22.32 -18.16 8.82
CA ARG A 287 -21.75 -17.14 9.72
C ARG A 287 -20.47 -16.50 9.13
N ARG A 288 -20.40 -16.38 7.84
CA ARG A 288 -19.25 -15.76 7.15
C ARG A 288 -19.23 -14.25 7.37
N VAL A 289 -18.03 -13.68 7.32
CA VAL A 289 -17.81 -12.25 7.54
C VAL A 289 -17.28 -11.63 6.25
N LEU A 290 -17.83 -10.47 5.88
CA LEU A 290 -17.26 -9.57 4.89
C LEU A 290 -16.65 -8.40 5.67
N ALA A 291 -15.34 -8.23 5.56
CA ALA A 291 -14.56 -7.22 6.26
C ALA A 291 -13.82 -6.33 5.27
N GLY A 292 -13.49 -5.11 5.69
CA GLY A 292 -12.60 -4.21 4.96
C GLY A 292 -11.38 -3.87 5.80
N SER A 293 -10.27 -3.54 5.16
CA SER A 293 -9.06 -3.05 5.82
C SER A 293 -8.39 -1.97 4.98
N LEU A 294 -8.01 -0.87 5.61
CA LEU A 294 -7.32 0.25 4.99
C LEU A 294 -5.90 0.32 5.51
N ILE A 295 -4.89 0.17 4.62
CA ILE A 295 -3.48 0.27 4.99
C ILE A 295 -3.18 -0.33 6.39
N GLY A 296 -2.45 0.37 7.25
CA GLY A 296 -2.23 0.05 8.66
C GLY A 296 -1.69 1.25 9.40
N GLY A 297 -1.62 1.19 10.73
CA GLY A 297 -1.05 2.22 11.58
C GLY A 297 0.47 2.29 11.49
N ILE A 298 1.06 3.32 12.09
CA ILE A 298 2.51 3.57 12.00
C ILE A 298 3.32 2.49 12.72
N ALA A 299 2.86 2.07 13.90
CA ALA A 299 3.51 0.98 14.63
C ALA A 299 3.51 -0.33 13.85
N GLU A 300 2.40 -0.65 13.20
CA GLU A 300 2.25 -1.84 12.35
C GLU A 300 3.06 -1.73 11.05
N THR A 301 3.21 -0.50 10.52
CA THR A 301 4.09 -0.22 9.37
C THR A 301 5.56 -0.49 9.71
N GLN A 302 6.02 -0.11 10.92
CA GLN A 302 7.36 -0.49 11.37
C GLN A 302 7.48 -2.00 11.53
N GLU A 303 6.46 -2.64 12.10
CA GLU A 303 6.46 -4.09 12.33
C GLU A 303 6.55 -4.88 11.02
N VAL A 304 5.80 -4.51 9.98
CA VAL A 304 5.90 -5.23 8.69
C VAL A 304 7.27 -5.06 8.04
N LEU A 305 7.93 -3.91 8.20
CA LEU A 305 9.32 -3.72 7.73
C LEU A 305 10.29 -4.64 8.47
N ASP A 306 10.17 -4.71 9.80
CA ASP A 306 11.01 -5.58 10.65
C ASP A 306 10.72 -7.06 10.33
N PHE A 307 9.46 -7.45 10.15
CA PHE A 307 9.04 -8.80 9.72
C PHE A 307 9.61 -9.16 8.34
N CYS A 308 9.53 -8.25 7.37
CA CYS A 308 10.11 -8.46 6.04
C CYS A 308 11.64 -8.64 6.11
N ALA A 309 12.31 -7.86 6.98
CA ALA A 309 13.75 -7.97 7.18
C ALA A 309 14.15 -9.33 7.81
N GLU A 310 13.41 -9.80 8.81
CA GLU A 310 13.61 -11.09 9.46
C GLU A 310 13.40 -12.27 8.51
N HIS A 311 12.34 -12.21 7.72
CA HIS A 311 11.97 -13.29 6.81
C HIS A 311 12.55 -13.14 5.39
N GLN A 312 13.41 -12.13 5.15
CA GLN A 312 14.04 -11.84 3.84
C GLN A 312 13.01 -11.63 2.72
N ILE A 313 11.90 -10.99 3.04
CA ILE A 313 10.83 -10.68 2.09
C ILE A 313 11.09 -9.31 1.49
N THR A 314 11.05 -9.22 0.16
CA THR A 314 11.12 -7.98 -0.60
C THR A 314 10.01 -7.91 -1.63
N CYS A 315 9.64 -6.70 -2.04
CA CYS A 315 8.81 -6.53 -3.24
C CYS A 315 9.64 -6.81 -4.50
N ASP A 316 9.01 -7.45 -5.48
CA ASP A 316 9.59 -7.55 -6.81
C ASP A 316 9.36 -6.21 -7.53
N ILE A 317 10.43 -5.58 -7.97
CA ILE A 317 10.38 -4.20 -8.48
C ILE A 317 11.02 -4.07 -9.87
N GLU A 318 10.54 -3.07 -10.62
CA GLU A 318 11.20 -2.51 -11.80
C GLU A 318 11.60 -1.07 -11.48
N MET A 319 12.91 -0.78 -11.62
CA MET A 319 13.42 0.58 -11.40
C MET A 319 12.97 1.52 -12.52
N LEU A 320 12.57 2.74 -12.14
CA LEU A 320 11.99 3.72 -13.03
C LEU A 320 12.76 5.05 -12.97
N ASP A 321 13.08 5.60 -14.14
CA ASP A 321 13.42 7.02 -14.27
C ASP A 321 12.15 7.86 -14.18
N ILE A 322 12.12 8.91 -13.33
CA ILE A 322 10.92 9.72 -13.11
C ILE A 322 10.38 10.36 -14.39
N ARG A 323 11.23 10.59 -15.39
CA ARG A 323 10.83 11.12 -16.70
C ARG A 323 9.89 10.20 -17.46
N ASN A 324 9.88 8.91 -17.13
CA ASN A 324 9.04 7.89 -17.74
C ASN A 324 7.77 7.59 -16.89
N ILE A 325 7.46 8.42 -15.88
CA ILE A 325 6.34 8.15 -14.94
C ILE A 325 4.98 8.02 -15.65
N ASN A 326 4.73 8.83 -16.68
CA ASN A 326 3.47 8.76 -17.41
C ASN A 326 3.35 7.45 -18.23
N GLU A 327 4.44 6.97 -18.82
CA GLU A 327 4.47 5.66 -19.49
C GLU A 327 4.28 4.51 -18.48
N ALA A 328 4.92 4.61 -17.32
CA ALA A 328 4.76 3.64 -16.24
C ALA A 328 3.29 3.53 -15.78
N TYR A 329 2.56 4.64 -15.70
CA TYR A 329 1.13 4.64 -15.38
C TYR A 329 0.32 3.83 -16.40
N GLU A 330 0.56 4.03 -17.70
CA GLU A 330 -0.12 3.25 -18.75
C GLU A 330 0.24 1.76 -18.70
N ARG A 331 1.50 1.42 -18.44
CA ARG A 331 1.95 0.03 -18.26
C ARG A 331 1.29 -0.61 -17.04
N MET A 332 1.13 0.12 -15.94
CA MET A 332 0.44 -0.38 -14.74
C MET A 332 -1.04 -0.68 -15.02
N ILE A 333 -1.73 0.21 -15.73
CA ILE A 333 -3.14 0.01 -16.13
C ILE A 333 -3.28 -1.20 -17.05
N ALA A 334 -2.33 -1.39 -17.96
CA ALA A 334 -2.28 -2.56 -18.84
C ALA A 334 -1.89 -3.86 -18.11
N GLY A 335 -1.47 -3.79 -16.85
CA GLY A 335 -0.96 -4.94 -16.09
C GLY A 335 0.40 -5.43 -16.54
N ASP A 336 1.17 -4.57 -17.21
CA ASP A 336 2.52 -4.83 -17.74
C ASP A 336 3.60 -4.33 -16.77
N VAL A 337 3.61 -4.90 -15.57
CA VAL A 337 4.65 -4.68 -14.55
C VAL A 337 4.71 -5.88 -13.60
N LYS A 338 5.92 -6.25 -13.17
CA LYS A 338 6.15 -7.35 -12.19
C LYS A 338 7.00 -6.85 -11.02
N TYR A 339 6.43 -6.39 -9.92
CA TYR A 339 5.00 -6.11 -9.72
C TYR A 339 4.79 -4.67 -9.36
N ARG A 340 5.89 -3.93 -9.04
CA ARG A 340 5.88 -2.54 -8.61
C ARG A 340 6.96 -1.74 -9.36
N PHE A 341 6.62 -0.55 -9.82
CA PHE A 341 7.65 0.41 -10.20
C PHE A 341 8.18 1.12 -8.96
N VAL A 342 9.48 1.40 -8.96
CA VAL A 342 10.12 2.24 -7.97
C VAL A 342 10.97 3.29 -8.68
N ILE A 343 10.67 4.54 -8.43
CA ILE A 343 11.39 5.68 -8.99
C ILE A 343 12.73 5.81 -8.28
N ASP A 344 13.83 5.82 -9.05
CA ASP A 344 15.13 6.29 -8.58
C ASP A 344 15.13 7.82 -8.61
N MET A 345 15.08 8.44 -7.43
CA MET A 345 15.01 9.89 -7.31
C MET A 345 16.30 10.60 -7.71
N ALA A 346 17.41 9.88 -7.89
CA ALA A 346 18.64 10.43 -8.51
C ALA A 346 18.41 10.85 -9.97
N THR A 347 17.35 10.36 -10.62
CA THR A 347 16.95 10.75 -11.98
C THR A 347 16.20 12.09 -12.02
N LEU A 348 15.70 12.58 -10.87
CA LEU A 348 15.10 13.90 -10.73
C LEU A 348 16.21 14.95 -10.63
N LYS A 349 16.71 15.38 -11.76
CA LYS A 349 17.70 16.46 -11.85
C LYS A 349 17.00 17.78 -12.16
N ALA A 350 17.52 18.86 -11.54
CA ALA A 350 17.06 20.23 -11.78
C ALA A 350 17.30 20.67 -13.21
#